data_3e19b102b49b79a4471e0b3dcb8eebdf
#
_entry.id   3e19b102b49b79a4471e0b3dcb8eebdf
#
_cell.length_a   1.000
_cell.length_b   1.000
_cell.length_c   1.000
_cell.angle_alpha   90.00
_cell.angle_beta   90.00
_cell.angle_gamma   90.00
#
_symmetry.space_group_name_H-M   'P 1'
#
loop_
_entity.id
_entity.type
_entity.pdbx_description
1 polymer ?
#
loop_
_entity_poly.entity_id
_entity_poly.type
_entity_poly.pdbx_seq_one_letter_code
_entity_poly.pdbx_strand_id
1 'polypeptide(L)'
;MEQAVAECVGLLGAVTGRDWEAVRAGRLEWSCRETAVHIAEDLIAYAGQLAGREQEAWTPFEISLEEGTDNAGALRVIRTMGTLFAAAIRATPREVRAFHPYPFRSANREGFAAMGVAEVLLHTHDVAEGLGVAYEPAPELCDFVLTRIFPRVQPGPTPWRTLLWATGRGDLPGRDPVTEWRWSNNLVLPTERLTLQGVTPAAANDLGTVGDGGFEWFGGDPAEGTRVGAGLVFKQYEDGVHRPEWGMYVLVRREDGRALGAMGFHGVPDGSGRVEVGYDLVEAARGQGYATEALRALSAYALSRDEVRTVVANVERDNTPSHNVLARAGFKAVAEDAEHVAYELREPGA
;
A
#
# COMPACT_ATOMS: atom_id res chain seq x y z
N MET A 1 1.83 -14.88 3.55
CA MET A 1 1.91 -15.06 5.02
C MET A 1 2.35 -16.49 5.37
N GLU A 2 1.58 -17.54 5.05
CA GLU A 2 1.90 -18.92 5.43
C GLU A 2 3.30 -19.38 4.97
N GLN A 3 3.72 -19.00 3.76
CA GLN A 3 5.06 -19.29 3.26
C GLN A 3 6.15 -18.58 4.07
N ALA A 4 6.01 -17.29 4.37
CA ALA A 4 7.00 -16.55 5.15
C ALA A 4 7.19 -17.16 6.54
N VAL A 5 6.10 -17.54 7.22
CA VAL A 5 6.15 -18.22 8.51
C VAL A 5 6.77 -19.61 8.40
N ALA A 6 6.49 -20.36 7.33
CA ALA A 6 7.10 -21.68 7.11
C ALA A 6 8.61 -21.57 6.91
N GLU A 7 9.09 -20.59 6.14
CA GLU A 7 10.52 -20.32 5.95
C GLU A 7 11.20 -19.92 7.27
N CYS A 8 10.61 -19.01 8.04
CA CYS A 8 11.08 -18.61 9.38
C CYS A 8 11.24 -19.82 10.32
N VAL A 9 10.16 -20.57 10.50
CA VAL A 9 10.13 -21.72 11.42
C VAL A 9 11.06 -22.83 10.94
N GLY A 10 11.17 -23.05 9.62
CA GLY A 10 12.09 -24.03 9.05
C GLY A 10 13.55 -23.69 9.30
N LEU A 11 13.94 -22.44 9.05
CA LEU A 11 15.30 -21.98 9.26
C LEU A 11 15.68 -21.99 10.75
N LEU A 12 14.90 -21.30 11.56
CA LEU A 12 15.21 -21.11 12.99
C LEU A 12 15.04 -22.42 13.78
N GLY A 13 14.20 -23.34 13.29
CA GLY A 13 14.05 -24.68 13.85
C GLY A 13 15.35 -25.50 13.92
N ALA A 14 16.26 -25.28 12.97
CA ALA A 14 17.55 -25.95 12.94
C ALA A 14 18.54 -25.45 14.03
N VAL A 15 18.26 -24.33 14.67
CA VAL A 15 19.14 -23.65 15.62
C VAL A 15 18.52 -23.41 17.01
N THR A 16 17.42 -24.07 17.32
CA THR A 16 16.73 -23.96 18.63
C THR A 16 17.57 -24.34 19.82
N GLY A 17 18.61 -25.17 19.62
CA GLY A 17 19.54 -25.55 20.67
C GLY A 17 20.60 -24.48 21.01
N ARG A 18 20.64 -23.35 20.31
CA ARG A 18 21.54 -22.23 20.61
C ARG A 18 20.96 -21.35 21.73
N ASP A 19 21.79 -20.56 22.35
CA ASP A 19 21.35 -19.58 23.36
C ASP A 19 20.80 -18.33 22.69
N TRP A 20 19.49 -18.24 22.58
CA TRP A 20 18.80 -17.09 21.98
C TRP A 20 18.65 -15.92 22.97
N GLU A 21 18.75 -16.17 24.26
CA GLU A 21 18.64 -15.12 25.27
C GLU A 21 19.90 -14.25 25.32
N ALA A 22 21.11 -14.89 25.28
CA ALA A 22 22.37 -14.19 25.38
C ALA A 22 22.85 -13.57 24.05
N VAL A 23 22.29 -13.97 22.91
CA VAL A 23 22.71 -13.51 21.58
C VAL A 23 21.79 -12.42 21.08
N ARG A 24 22.38 -11.26 20.68
CA ARG A 24 21.65 -10.15 20.07
C ARG A 24 21.22 -10.51 18.64
N ALA A 25 20.04 -10.07 18.27
CA ALA A 25 19.50 -10.23 16.92
C ALA A 25 20.08 -9.16 15.98
N GLY A 26 21.08 -9.53 15.19
CA GLY A 26 21.69 -8.65 14.20
C GLY A 26 22.08 -7.29 14.77
N ARG A 27 21.54 -6.24 14.17
CA ARG A 27 21.79 -4.83 14.58
C ARG A 27 20.84 -4.33 15.68
N LEU A 28 19.86 -5.13 16.11
CA LEU A 28 18.89 -4.74 17.13
C LEU A 28 19.53 -4.72 18.53
N GLU A 29 18.90 -3.99 19.44
CA GLU A 29 19.26 -4.07 20.87
C GLU A 29 18.67 -5.30 21.55
N TRP A 30 17.69 -5.93 20.95
CA TRP A 30 16.98 -7.11 21.42
C TRP A 30 17.82 -8.39 21.26
N SER A 31 17.60 -9.35 22.14
CA SER A 31 18.08 -10.71 21.98
C SER A 31 17.35 -11.43 20.82
N CYS A 32 17.94 -12.50 20.33
CA CYS A 32 17.26 -13.36 19.35
C CYS A 32 15.93 -13.90 19.89
N ARG A 33 15.86 -14.12 21.21
CA ARG A 33 14.64 -14.58 21.88
C ARG A 33 13.55 -13.51 21.88
N GLU A 34 13.86 -12.29 22.30
CA GLU A 34 12.93 -11.17 22.30
C GLU A 34 12.42 -10.89 20.88
N THR A 35 13.31 -10.90 19.90
CA THR A 35 12.95 -10.70 18.49
C THR A 35 12.02 -11.79 17.96
N ALA A 36 12.24 -13.06 18.34
CA ALA A 36 11.35 -14.15 17.95
C ALA A 36 9.96 -14.03 18.60
N VAL A 37 9.89 -13.55 19.86
CA VAL A 37 8.61 -13.28 20.53
C VAL A 37 7.88 -12.15 19.83
N HIS A 38 8.59 -11.08 19.48
CA HIS A 38 8.04 -9.93 18.79
C HIS A 38 7.40 -10.29 17.43
N ILE A 39 7.97 -11.23 16.67
CA ILE A 39 7.30 -11.75 15.47
C ILE A 39 5.89 -12.27 15.79
N ALA A 40 5.74 -13.01 16.87
CA ALA A 40 4.44 -13.56 17.25
C ALA A 40 3.46 -12.48 17.74
N GLU A 41 3.96 -11.47 18.44
CA GLU A 41 3.20 -10.31 18.91
C GLU A 41 2.63 -9.50 17.73
N ASP A 42 3.44 -9.18 16.72
CA ASP A 42 2.99 -8.46 15.54
C ASP A 42 1.95 -9.24 14.75
N LEU A 43 2.16 -10.54 14.55
CA LEU A 43 1.22 -11.38 13.83
C LEU A 43 -0.16 -11.42 14.48
N ILE A 44 -0.22 -11.54 15.82
CA ILE A 44 -1.51 -11.54 16.51
C ILE A 44 -2.10 -10.14 16.65
N ALA A 45 -1.28 -9.10 16.80
CA ALA A 45 -1.74 -7.72 16.82
C ALA A 45 -2.41 -7.35 15.48
N TYR A 46 -1.80 -7.70 14.36
CA TYR A 46 -2.38 -7.47 13.03
C TYR A 46 -3.63 -8.31 12.78
N ALA A 47 -3.66 -9.56 13.25
CA ALA A 47 -4.87 -10.39 13.19
C ALA A 47 -6.02 -9.78 14.01
N GLY A 48 -5.73 -9.36 15.24
CA GLY A 48 -6.67 -8.69 16.12
C GLY A 48 -7.20 -7.38 15.54
N GLN A 49 -6.31 -6.60 14.95
CA GLN A 49 -6.66 -5.32 14.33
C GLN A 49 -7.64 -5.50 13.15
N LEU A 50 -7.39 -6.48 12.27
CA LEU A 50 -8.29 -6.82 11.18
C LEU A 50 -9.62 -7.38 11.66
N ALA A 51 -9.59 -8.24 12.67
CA ALA A 51 -10.81 -8.86 13.23
C ALA A 51 -11.68 -7.84 13.99
N GLY A 52 -11.05 -6.97 14.80
CA GLY A 52 -11.70 -5.92 15.56
C GLY A 52 -12.18 -4.74 14.73
N ARG A 53 -11.53 -4.49 13.57
CA ARG A 53 -11.84 -3.37 12.67
C ARG A 53 -11.73 -2.00 13.34
N GLU A 54 -10.86 -1.88 14.34
CA GLU A 54 -10.65 -0.62 15.05
C GLU A 54 -10.12 0.45 14.09
N GLN A 55 -10.65 1.69 14.17
CA GLN A 55 -10.37 2.78 13.24
C GLN A 55 -9.44 3.85 13.83
N GLU A 56 -9.41 3.98 15.14
CA GLU A 56 -8.77 5.12 15.81
C GLU A 56 -7.45 4.76 16.51
N ALA A 57 -7.33 3.51 16.98
CA ALA A 57 -6.21 3.06 17.80
C ALA A 57 -5.90 1.57 17.59
N TRP A 58 -4.79 1.10 18.14
CA TRP A 58 -4.53 -0.32 18.29
C TRP A 58 -5.48 -0.97 19.28
N THR A 59 -5.90 -2.21 18.96
CA THR A 59 -6.59 -3.06 19.93
C THR A 59 -5.66 -3.28 21.14
N PRO A 60 -6.08 -2.91 22.37
CA PRO A 60 -5.16 -2.83 23.52
C PRO A 60 -4.98 -4.21 24.17
N PHE A 61 -4.15 -5.07 23.58
CA PHE A 61 -3.73 -6.34 24.19
C PHE A 61 -2.27 -6.62 23.88
N GLU A 62 -1.63 -7.40 24.72
CA GLU A 62 -0.29 -7.95 24.54
C GLU A 62 -0.34 -9.46 24.78
N ILE A 63 0.60 -10.19 24.21
CA ILE A 63 0.80 -11.61 24.50
C ILE A 63 2.14 -11.80 25.17
N SER A 64 2.24 -12.83 26.01
CA SER A 64 3.48 -13.29 26.58
C SER A 64 3.56 -14.80 26.49
N LEU A 65 4.77 -15.31 26.36
CA LEU A 65 4.99 -16.75 26.42
C LEU A 65 4.87 -17.24 27.88
N GLU A 66 4.39 -18.46 28.05
CA GLU A 66 4.42 -19.11 29.37
C GLU A 66 5.87 -19.24 29.88
N GLU A 67 6.04 -19.11 31.20
CA GLU A 67 7.33 -19.27 31.85
C GLU A 67 7.95 -20.65 31.51
N GLY A 68 9.24 -20.68 31.21
CA GLY A 68 9.96 -21.89 30.82
C GLY A 68 9.71 -22.36 29.37
N THR A 69 8.98 -21.60 28.56
CA THR A 69 8.86 -21.91 27.13
C THR A 69 10.24 -21.86 26.44
N ASP A 70 10.66 -22.93 25.82
CA ASP A 70 11.92 -23.01 25.06
C ASP A 70 11.82 -22.35 23.67
N ASN A 71 12.96 -22.30 22.93
CA ASN A 71 12.99 -21.71 21.58
C ASN A 71 12.07 -22.47 20.60
N ALA A 72 11.98 -23.78 20.72
CA ALA A 72 11.05 -24.57 19.91
C ALA A 72 9.58 -24.23 20.24
N GLY A 73 9.29 -23.93 21.51
CA GLY A 73 8.00 -23.41 21.95
C GLY A 73 7.67 -22.06 21.32
N ALA A 74 8.62 -21.12 21.29
CA ALA A 74 8.44 -19.83 20.64
C ALA A 74 8.11 -19.98 19.14
N LEU A 75 8.79 -20.87 18.42
CA LEU A 75 8.52 -21.15 17.02
C LEU A 75 7.12 -21.75 16.80
N ARG A 76 6.63 -22.57 17.75
CA ARG A 76 5.23 -23.05 17.71
C ARG A 76 4.23 -21.91 17.83
N VAL A 77 4.51 -20.93 18.70
CA VAL A 77 3.66 -19.74 18.86
C VAL A 77 3.69 -18.90 17.57
N ILE A 78 4.86 -18.62 17.00
CA ILE A 78 4.97 -17.89 15.70
C ILE A 78 4.11 -18.59 14.63
N ARG A 79 4.22 -19.91 14.51
CA ARG A 79 3.40 -20.68 13.55
C ARG A 79 1.90 -20.53 13.81
N THR A 80 1.49 -20.60 15.07
CA THR A 80 0.09 -20.48 15.47
C THR A 80 -0.44 -19.09 15.15
N MET A 81 0.29 -18.03 15.54
CA MET A 81 -0.10 -16.64 15.27
C MET A 81 -0.14 -16.35 13.76
N GLY A 82 0.83 -16.86 13.00
CA GLY A 82 0.84 -16.76 11.54
C GLY A 82 -0.38 -17.44 10.88
N THR A 83 -0.81 -18.59 11.40
CA THR A 83 -2.02 -19.28 10.93
C THR A 83 -3.28 -18.47 11.25
N LEU A 84 -3.39 -17.93 12.47
CA LEU A 84 -4.50 -17.05 12.88
C LEU A 84 -4.55 -15.80 12.01
N PHE A 85 -3.41 -15.16 11.78
CA PHE A 85 -3.34 -13.98 10.94
C PHE A 85 -3.70 -14.27 9.48
N ALA A 86 -3.22 -15.37 8.91
CA ALA A 86 -3.62 -15.79 7.56
C ALA A 86 -5.12 -16.06 7.47
N ALA A 87 -5.74 -16.61 8.51
CA ALA A 87 -7.19 -16.79 8.58
C ALA A 87 -7.93 -15.44 8.66
N ALA A 88 -7.44 -14.48 9.47
CA ALA A 88 -7.98 -13.14 9.57
C ALA A 88 -7.93 -12.40 8.23
N ILE A 89 -6.78 -12.47 7.51
CA ILE A 89 -6.63 -11.88 6.16
C ILE A 89 -7.69 -12.46 5.20
N ARG A 90 -7.86 -13.79 5.17
CA ARG A 90 -8.84 -14.44 4.28
C ARG A 90 -10.29 -14.08 4.60
N ALA A 91 -10.60 -13.94 5.89
CA ALA A 91 -11.95 -13.65 6.36
C ALA A 91 -12.32 -12.17 6.27
N THR A 92 -11.33 -11.27 6.16
CA THR A 92 -11.58 -9.83 6.09
C THR A 92 -11.97 -9.43 4.67
N PRO A 93 -13.15 -8.82 4.46
CA PRO A 93 -13.55 -8.27 3.17
C PRO A 93 -12.56 -7.19 2.67
N ARG A 94 -12.43 -7.02 1.36
CA ARG A 94 -11.44 -6.10 0.74
C ARG A 94 -11.69 -4.63 1.08
N GLU A 95 -12.93 -4.24 1.27
CA GLU A 95 -13.34 -2.88 1.63
C GLU A 95 -13.05 -2.53 3.10
N VAL A 96 -12.81 -3.53 3.95
CA VAL A 96 -12.50 -3.33 5.36
C VAL A 96 -11.12 -2.73 5.51
N ARG A 97 -11.04 -1.67 6.31
CA ARG A 97 -9.81 -1.05 6.76
C ARG A 97 -9.79 -1.03 8.28
N ALA A 98 -8.58 -1.07 8.83
CA ALA A 98 -8.38 -0.93 10.26
C ALA A 98 -7.21 0.03 10.53
N PHE A 99 -7.13 0.56 11.74
CA PHE A 99 -6.09 1.50 12.13
C PHE A 99 -4.69 0.91 11.95
N HIS A 100 -3.80 1.73 11.39
CA HIS A 100 -2.36 1.58 11.41
C HIS A 100 -1.72 2.99 11.35
N PRO A 101 -0.73 3.33 12.20
CA PRO A 101 -0.29 4.72 12.38
C PRO A 101 0.28 5.39 11.13
N TYR A 102 0.88 4.65 10.20
CA TYR A 102 1.61 5.22 9.07
C TYR A 102 1.07 4.81 7.70
N PRO A 103 1.18 5.74 6.71
CA PRO A 103 1.16 7.21 6.88
C PRO A 103 -0.26 7.76 6.95
N PHE A 104 -1.27 6.98 6.54
CA PHE A 104 -2.65 7.42 6.35
C PHE A 104 -3.60 6.91 7.43
N ARG A 105 -3.06 6.50 8.58
CA ARG A 105 -3.76 6.02 9.77
C ARG A 105 -4.67 4.82 9.53
N SER A 106 -4.56 4.16 8.39
CA SER A 106 -5.33 2.94 8.12
C SER A 106 -4.65 2.05 7.07
N ALA A 107 -4.92 0.76 7.13
CA ALA A 107 -4.54 -0.22 6.12
C ALA A 107 -5.70 -1.17 5.82
N ASN A 108 -5.73 -1.72 4.61
CA ASN A 108 -6.60 -2.83 4.24
C ASN A 108 -5.89 -4.17 4.53
N ARG A 109 -6.61 -5.28 4.30
CA ARG A 109 -6.07 -6.63 4.57
C ARG A 109 -4.78 -6.94 3.81
N GLU A 110 -4.61 -6.47 2.57
CA GLU A 110 -3.40 -6.63 1.77
C GLU A 110 -2.23 -5.82 2.36
N GLY A 111 -2.50 -4.63 2.92
CA GLY A 111 -1.52 -3.83 3.65
C GLY A 111 -1.05 -4.54 4.92
N PHE A 112 -1.97 -5.01 5.73
CA PHE A 112 -1.63 -5.81 6.92
C PHE A 112 -0.87 -7.08 6.54
N ALA A 113 -1.27 -7.79 5.47
CA ALA A 113 -0.53 -8.95 4.99
C ALA A 113 0.92 -8.62 4.62
N ALA A 114 1.16 -7.51 3.93
CA ALA A 114 2.51 -7.10 3.54
C ALA A 114 3.35 -6.66 4.76
N MET A 115 2.76 -5.96 5.72
CA MET A 115 3.43 -5.62 6.98
C MET A 115 3.81 -6.88 7.75
N GLY A 116 2.88 -7.81 7.96
CA GLY A 116 3.20 -9.05 8.66
C GLY A 116 4.22 -9.94 7.94
N VAL A 117 4.22 -9.97 6.60
CA VAL A 117 5.30 -10.63 5.84
C VAL A 117 6.64 -9.92 6.10
N ALA A 118 6.66 -8.57 6.07
CA ALA A 118 7.86 -7.80 6.35
C ALA A 118 8.42 -8.10 7.76
N GLU A 119 7.57 -8.10 8.80
CA GLU A 119 7.98 -8.44 10.17
C GLU A 119 8.62 -9.83 10.24
N VAL A 120 7.97 -10.84 9.65
CA VAL A 120 8.51 -12.20 9.63
C VAL A 120 9.85 -12.27 8.91
N LEU A 121 9.98 -11.68 7.71
CA LEU A 121 11.21 -11.76 6.93
C LEU A 121 12.37 -11.01 7.61
N LEU A 122 12.13 -9.78 8.05
CA LEU A 122 13.14 -8.89 8.59
C LEU A 122 13.64 -9.39 9.96
N HIS A 123 12.73 -9.79 10.84
CA HIS A 123 13.11 -10.30 12.15
C HIS A 123 13.66 -11.73 12.10
N THR A 124 13.26 -12.55 11.13
CA THR A 124 13.96 -13.81 10.84
C THR A 124 15.41 -13.55 10.44
N HIS A 125 15.64 -12.52 9.61
CA HIS A 125 17.00 -12.09 9.24
C HIS A 125 17.79 -11.64 10.45
N ASP A 126 17.22 -10.77 11.29
CA ASP A 126 17.89 -10.25 12.48
C ASP A 126 18.33 -11.42 13.42
N VAL A 127 17.44 -12.38 13.67
CA VAL A 127 17.75 -13.57 14.48
C VAL A 127 18.79 -14.45 13.79
N ALA A 128 18.66 -14.69 12.49
CA ALA A 128 19.59 -15.51 11.70
C ALA A 128 21.00 -14.90 11.70
N GLU A 129 21.11 -13.56 11.48
CA GLU A 129 22.38 -12.83 11.53
C GLU A 129 23.03 -12.96 12.91
N GLY A 130 22.29 -12.73 13.99
CA GLY A 130 22.77 -12.89 15.35
C GLY A 130 23.27 -14.31 15.63
N LEU A 131 22.56 -15.31 15.16
CA LEU A 131 22.93 -16.71 15.32
C LEU A 131 23.96 -17.20 14.29
N GLY A 132 24.44 -16.37 13.36
CA GLY A 132 25.42 -16.76 12.35
C GLY A 132 24.88 -17.78 11.34
N VAL A 133 23.61 -17.64 10.94
CA VAL A 133 22.93 -18.49 9.94
C VAL A 133 22.60 -17.65 8.72
N ALA A 134 22.88 -18.16 7.52
CA ALA A 134 22.49 -17.49 6.28
C ALA A 134 20.97 -17.61 6.08
N TYR A 135 20.34 -16.49 5.71
CA TYR A 135 18.93 -16.42 5.34
C TYR A 135 18.75 -15.65 4.05
N GLU A 136 18.03 -16.25 3.13
CA GLU A 136 17.60 -15.63 1.89
C GLU A 136 16.18 -16.11 1.60
N PRO A 137 15.17 -15.27 1.80
CA PRO A 137 13.77 -15.64 1.59
C PRO A 137 13.43 -15.71 0.10
N ALA A 138 12.28 -16.33 -0.21
CA ALA A 138 11.77 -16.38 -1.57
C ALA A 138 11.61 -14.95 -2.15
N PRO A 139 12.12 -14.68 -3.38
CA PRO A 139 12.08 -13.35 -3.98
C PRO A 139 10.69 -12.76 -4.07
N GLU A 140 9.67 -13.59 -4.31
CA GLU A 140 8.27 -13.19 -4.45
C GLU A 140 7.70 -12.58 -3.16
N LEU A 141 8.17 -13.02 -1.99
CA LEU A 141 7.78 -12.44 -0.70
C LEU A 141 8.37 -11.03 -0.55
N CYS A 142 9.62 -10.85 -0.96
CA CYS A 142 10.30 -9.55 -0.91
C CYS A 142 9.67 -8.57 -1.89
N ASP A 143 9.37 -8.99 -3.13
CA ASP A 143 8.68 -8.18 -4.13
C ASP A 143 7.29 -7.77 -3.67
N PHE A 144 6.54 -8.69 -3.05
CA PHE A 144 5.24 -8.37 -2.47
C PHE A 144 5.33 -7.27 -1.41
N VAL A 145 6.32 -7.34 -0.50
CA VAL A 145 6.55 -6.33 0.52
C VAL A 145 6.94 -4.99 -0.12
N LEU A 146 7.95 -5.00 -1.01
CA LEU A 146 8.46 -3.79 -1.64
C LEU A 146 7.38 -3.05 -2.43
N THR A 147 6.69 -3.76 -3.31
CA THR A 147 5.67 -3.15 -4.19
C THR A 147 4.41 -2.72 -3.44
N ARG A 148 4.15 -3.32 -2.28
CA ARG A 148 2.93 -3.03 -1.51
C ARG A 148 3.10 -1.95 -0.45
N ILE A 149 4.24 -1.90 0.26
CA ILE A 149 4.43 -0.98 1.39
C ILE A 149 5.71 -0.13 1.31
N PHE A 150 6.55 -0.33 0.29
CA PHE A 150 7.68 0.55 -0.01
C PHE A 150 7.59 1.15 -1.43
N PRO A 151 6.49 1.81 -1.80
CA PRO A 151 6.22 2.23 -3.18
C PRO A 151 7.17 3.31 -3.71
N ARG A 152 7.98 3.93 -2.85
CA ARG A 152 9.01 4.91 -3.22
C ARG A 152 10.40 4.29 -3.39
N VAL A 153 10.53 3.01 -3.10
CA VAL A 153 11.82 2.31 -3.21
C VAL A 153 11.99 1.81 -4.63
N GLN A 154 12.97 2.38 -5.32
CA GLN A 154 13.33 1.94 -6.67
C GLN A 154 13.91 0.52 -6.62
N PRO A 155 13.54 -0.37 -7.55
CA PRO A 155 14.11 -1.71 -7.65
C PRO A 155 15.65 -1.71 -7.64
N GLY A 156 16.22 -2.71 -7.01
CA GLY A 156 17.67 -2.94 -6.91
C GLY A 156 18.05 -4.28 -7.55
N PRO A 157 19.29 -4.75 -7.30
CA PRO A 157 19.84 -5.96 -7.97
C PRO A 157 19.05 -7.23 -7.63
N THR A 158 18.55 -7.36 -6.40
CA THR A 158 17.63 -8.42 -6.00
C THR A 158 16.59 -7.85 -5.04
N PRO A 159 15.36 -8.40 -5.00
CA PRO A 159 14.32 -7.94 -4.07
C PRO A 159 14.78 -7.99 -2.61
N TRP A 160 15.44 -9.07 -2.20
CA TRP A 160 15.91 -9.23 -0.82
C TRP A 160 16.94 -8.16 -0.41
N ARG A 161 17.96 -7.94 -1.22
CA ARG A 161 18.96 -6.89 -0.93
C ARG A 161 18.34 -5.50 -0.93
N THR A 162 17.38 -5.27 -1.81
CA THR A 162 16.63 -4.02 -1.86
C THR A 162 15.82 -3.82 -0.57
N LEU A 163 15.14 -4.85 -0.09
CA LEU A 163 14.36 -4.79 1.15
C LEU A 163 15.24 -4.56 2.38
N LEU A 164 16.38 -5.26 2.49
CA LEU A 164 17.34 -5.04 3.56
C LEU A 164 17.88 -3.60 3.56
N TRP A 165 18.22 -3.06 2.40
CA TRP A 165 18.66 -1.68 2.28
C TRP A 165 17.54 -0.70 2.66
N ALA A 166 16.32 -0.90 2.13
CA ALA A 166 15.17 -0.04 2.40
C ALA A 166 14.76 0.03 3.88
N THR A 167 15.20 -0.96 4.67
CA THR A 167 14.92 -1.06 6.11
C THR A 167 16.17 -0.88 6.99
N GLY A 168 17.26 -0.36 6.41
CA GLY A 168 18.50 -0.06 7.15
C GLY A 168 19.30 -1.29 7.61
N ARG A 169 18.98 -2.49 7.08
CA ARG A 169 19.63 -3.76 7.46
C ARG A 169 20.75 -4.17 6.50
N GLY A 170 20.90 -3.48 5.39
CA GLY A 170 21.92 -3.79 4.38
C GLY A 170 22.32 -2.57 3.58
N ASP A 171 23.35 -2.72 2.75
CA ASP A 171 23.86 -1.69 1.87
C ASP A 171 23.63 -2.06 0.41
N LEU A 172 23.35 -1.04 -0.44
CA LEU A 172 23.31 -1.17 -1.88
C LEU A 172 24.35 -0.27 -2.52
N PRO A 173 25.17 -0.78 -3.47
CA PRO A 173 26.13 0.03 -4.20
C PRO A 173 25.45 1.23 -4.89
N GLY A 174 26.00 2.43 -4.68
CA GLY A 174 25.51 3.67 -5.29
C GLY A 174 24.24 4.25 -4.65
N ARG A 175 23.82 3.74 -3.48
CA ARG A 175 22.72 4.30 -2.69
C ARG A 175 23.19 4.64 -1.28
N ASP A 176 22.71 5.77 -0.77
CA ASP A 176 23.00 6.17 0.60
C ASP A 176 22.34 5.20 1.61
N PRO A 177 22.96 4.97 2.78
CA PRO A 177 22.36 4.16 3.83
C PRO A 177 21.02 4.73 4.30
N VAL A 178 20.04 3.85 4.51
CA VAL A 178 18.75 4.23 5.08
C VAL A 178 18.87 4.17 6.61
N THR A 179 18.72 5.32 7.26
CA THR A 179 18.77 5.46 8.73
C THR A 179 17.38 5.56 9.37
N GLU A 180 16.42 6.06 8.62
CA GLU A 180 15.01 6.12 9.01
C GLU A 180 14.16 5.54 7.89
N TRP A 181 13.39 4.51 8.18
CA TRP A 181 12.52 3.88 7.20
C TRP A 181 11.08 3.81 7.72
N ARG A 182 10.14 3.85 6.78
CA ARG A 182 8.72 3.72 7.06
C ARG A 182 8.04 3.05 5.88
N TRP A 183 7.14 2.14 6.16
CA TRP A 183 6.24 1.67 5.12
C TRP A 183 5.12 2.67 4.83
N SER A 184 4.50 2.50 3.67
CA SER A 184 3.44 3.36 3.19
C SER A 184 2.23 2.53 2.82
N ASN A 185 1.16 2.65 3.59
CA ASN A 185 -0.12 2.10 3.18
C ASN A 185 -0.77 3.01 2.13
N ASN A 186 -1.69 2.47 1.32
CA ASN A 186 -2.39 3.25 0.33
C ASN A 186 -3.38 4.23 0.99
N LEU A 187 -3.41 5.45 0.46
CA LEU A 187 -4.38 6.47 0.84
C LEU A 187 -5.81 6.02 0.46
N VAL A 188 -6.77 6.33 1.32
CA VAL A 188 -8.20 6.19 1.02
C VAL A 188 -8.92 7.49 1.34
N LEU A 189 -9.67 7.98 0.36
CA LEU A 189 -10.52 9.17 0.50
C LEU A 189 -11.98 8.73 0.47
N PRO A 190 -12.69 8.79 1.60
CA PRO A 190 -14.12 8.46 1.65
C PRO A 190 -14.96 9.60 1.10
N THR A 191 -16.07 9.24 0.43
CA THR A 191 -17.13 10.15 0.04
C THR A 191 -18.48 9.60 0.52
N GLU A 192 -19.57 10.20 0.11
CA GLU A 192 -20.91 9.72 0.47
C GLU A 192 -21.16 8.28 -0.04
N ARG A 193 -20.88 8.03 -1.34
CA ARG A 193 -21.17 6.75 -2.01
C ARG A 193 -19.92 5.96 -2.39
N LEU A 194 -18.73 6.57 -2.35
CA LEU A 194 -17.49 5.97 -2.81
C LEU A 194 -16.42 5.93 -1.72
N THR A 195 -15.45 5.07 -1.91
CA THR A 195 -14.09 5.20 -1.39
C THR A 195 -13.12 5.26 -2.55
N LEU A 196 -12.29 6.31 -2.62
CA LEU A 196 -11.19 6.39 -3.57
C LEU A 196 -9.99 5.70 -2.94
N GLN A 197 -9.60 4.55 -3.47
CA GLN A 197 -8.53 3.72 -2.93
C GLN A 197 -7.26 3.87 -3.78
N GLY A 198 -6.20 4.43 -3.19
CA GLY A 198 -4.92 4.60 -3.86
C GLY A 198 -4.36 3.26 -4.37
N VAL A 199 -3.88 3.26 -5.61
CA VAL A 199 -3.33 2.08 -6.25
C VAL A 199 -1.86 1.91 -5.87
N THR A 200 -1.49 0.70 -5.44
CA THR A 200 -0.09 0.37 -5.16
C THR A 200 0.64 -0.04 -6.43
N PRO A 201 1.98 0.01 -6.48
CA PRO A 201 2.73 -0.48 -7.63
C PRO A 201 2.38 -1.91 -8.06
N ALA A 202 2.15 -2.81 -7.10
CA ALA A 202 1.71 -4.19 -7.39
C ALA A 202 0.35 -4.22 -8.09
N ALA A 203 -0.65 -3.49 -7.56
CA ALA A 203 -1.97 -3.40 -8.17
C ALA A 203 -1.92 -2.68 -9.52
N ALA A 204 -1.05 -1.68 -9.67
CA ALA A 204 -0.84 -0.95 -10.92
C ALA A 204 -0.26 -1.86 -12.01
N ASN A 205 0.74 -2.68 -11.68
CA ASN A 205 1.31 -3.65 -12.61
C ASN A 205 0.26 -4.66 -13.09
N ASP A 206 -0.52 -5.20 -12.16
CA ASP A 206 -1.58 -6.16 -12.47
C ASP A 206 -2.68 -5.54 -13.36
N LEU A 207 -3.19 -4.36 -13.00
CA LEU A 207 -4.18 -3.62 -13.79
C LEU A 207 -3.66 -3.20 -15.17
N GLY A 208 -2.41 -2.79 -15.28
CA GLY A 208 -1.77 -2.35 -16.51
C GLY A 208 -1.56 -3.49 -17.52
N THR A 209 -1.68 -4.74 -17.09
CA THR A 209 -1.61 -5.93 -17.93
C THR A 209 -3.02 -6.47 -18.23
N VAL A 210 -3.40 -7.59 -17.63
CA VAL A 210 -4.70 -8.25 -17.87
C VAL A 210 -5.46 -8.53 -16.56
N GLY A 211 -4.90 -8.11 -15.42
CA GLY A 211 -5.47 -8.36 -14.12
C GLY A 211 -6.58 -7.39 -13.72
N ASP A 212 -7.09 -7.59 -12.52
CA ASP A 212 -8.15 -6.78 -11.90
C ASP A 212 -7.65 -5.83 -10.80
N GLY A 213 -6.33 -5.85 -10.50
CA GLY A 213 -5.70 -5.05 -9.44
C GLY A 213 -6.13 -5.46 -8.03
N GLY A 214 -6.77 -6.61 -7.91
CA GLY A 214 -7.38 -7.08 -6.67
C GLY A 214 -8.74 -6.46 -6.37
N PHE A 215 -9.43 -5.88 -7.37
CA PHE A 215 -10.76 -5.31 -7.24
C PHE A 215 -11.83 -6.16 -7.95
N GLU A 216 -13.04 -6.15 -7.42
CA GLU A 216 -14.20 -6.68 -8.11
C GLU A 216 -14.82 -5.56 -8.96
N TRP A 217 -14.74 -5.67 -10.28
CA TRP A 217 -15.20 -4.62 -11.19
C TRP A 217 -16.70 -4.72 -11.50
N PHE A 218 -17.35 -3.57 -11.47
CA PHE A 218 -18.74 -3.45 -11.88
C PHE A 218 -18.84 -3.58 -13.40
N GLY A 219 -19.50 -4.64 -13.86
CA GLY A 219 -19.58 -4.95 -15.28
C GLY A 219 -18.49 -5.94 -15.77
N GLY A 220 -17.61 -6.41 -14.89
CA GLY A 220 -16.66 -7.50 -15.14
C GLY A 220 -15.22 -7.06 -15.27
N ASP A 221 -14.89 -6.05 -16.09
CA ASP A 221 -13.53 -5.64 -16.39
C ASP A 221 -13.28 -4.15 -16.13
N PRO A 222 -12.04 -3.73 -15.80
CA PRO A 222 -11.66 -2.32 -15.76
C PRO A 222 -11.73 -1.70 -17.16
N ALA A 223 -12.07 -0.42 -17.21
CA ALA A 223 -12.08 0.35 -18.47
C ALA A 223 -10.65 0.55 -19.01
N GLU A 224 -10.52 0.78 -20.32
CA GLU A 224 -9.23 0.93 -21.01
C GLU A 224 -8.38 2.07 -20.41
N GLY A 225 -8.98 3.24 -20.16
CA GLY A 225 -8.26 4.36 -19.53
C GLY A 225 -7.74 4.04 -18.14
N THR A 226 -8.43 3.18 -17.38
CA THR A 226 -7.95 2.66 -16.10
C THR A 226 -6.69 1.81 -16.28
N ARG A 227 -6.63 0.94 -17.29
CA ARG A 227 -5.45 0.12 -17.59
C ARG A 227 -4.24 0.96 -18.01
N VAL A 228 -4.48 1.94 -18.89
CA VAL A 228 -3.45 2.89 -19.33
C VAL A 228 -2.90 3.69 -18.15
N GLY A 229 -3.76 4.25 -17.30
CA GLY A 229 -3.35 4.98 -16.11
C GLY A 229 -2.55 4.13 -15.13
N ALA A 230 -2.94 2.87 -14.95
CA ALA A 230 -2.20 1.92 -14.12
C ALA A 230 -0.80 1.64 -14.66
N GLY A 231 -0.66 1.44 -15.98
CA GLY A 231 0.65 1.26 -16.62
C GLY A 231 1.58 2.47 -16.39
N LEU A 232 1.04 3.69 -16.45
CA LEU A 232 1.81 4.90 -16.15
C LEU A 232 2.27 4.95 -14.68
N VAL A 233 1.42 4.58 -13.73
CA VAL A 233 1.78 4.51 -12.30
C VAL A 233 2.89 3.49 -12.07
N PHE A 234 2.81 2.31 -12.68
CA PHE A 234 3.84 1.30 -12.55
C PHE A 234 5.17 1.75 -13.17
N LYS A 235 5.12 2.39 -14.35
CA LYS A 235 6.32 2.97 -14.95
C LYS A 235 6.95 4.05 -14.07
N GLN A 236 6.18 4.94 -13.46
CA GLN A 236 6.69 5.93 -12.50
C GLN A 236 7.37 5.26 -11.30
N TYR A 237 6.86 4.10 -10.85
CA TYR A 237 7.49 3.31 -9.79
C TYR A 237 8.84 2.75 -10.25
N GLU A 238 8.93 2.15 -11.43
CA GLU A 238 10.18 1.65 -11.99
C GLU A 238 11.22 2.76 -12.18
N ASP A 239 10.77 3.94 -12.63
CA ASP A 239 11.61 5.14 -12.80
C ASP A 239 12.00 5.81 -11.46
N GLY A 240 11.47 5.34 -10.32
CA GLY A 240 11.76 5.86 -8.97
C GLY A 240 11.15 7.23 -8.66
N VAL A 241 10.19 7.68 -9.47
CA VAL A 241 9.54 9.00 -9.31
C VAL A 241 8.10 8.92 -8.76
N HIS A 242 7.59 7.71 -8.54
CA HIS A 242 6.25 7.50 -8.01
C HIS A 242 6.06 8.15 -6.64
N ARG A 243 4.94 8.86 -6.49
CA ARG A 243 4.44 9.41 -5.23
C ARG A 243 3.02 8.91 -5.02
N PRO A 244 2.75 8.05 -4.03
CA PRO A 244 1.43 7.44 -3.82
C PRO A 244 0.28 8.44 -3.73
N GLU A 245 0.52 9.59 -3.12
CA GLU A 245 -0.44 10.69 -2.96
C GLU A 245 -0.82 11.35 -4.29
N TRP A 246 0.08 11.31 -5.28
CA TRP A 246 -0.09 11.88 -6.63
C TRP A 246 -0.25 10.78 -7.70
N GLY A 247 -0.63 9.58 -7.28
CA GLY A 247 -0.90 8.44 -8.15
C GLY A 247 -2.37 8.33 -8.55
N MET A 248 -2.75 7.09 -8.87
CA MET A 248 -4.09 6.71 -9.28
C MET A 248 -4.89 6.13 -8.10
N TYR A 249 -6.19 6.32 -8.13
CA TYR A 249 -7.16 5.82 -7.14
C TYR A 249 -8.26 5.07 -7.88
N VAL A 250 -8.60 3.88 -7.41
CA VAL A 250 -9.79 3.13 -7.87
C VAL A 250 -11.01 3.64 -7.10
N LEU A 251 -12.09 3.89 -7.83
CA LEU A 251 -13.36 4.36 -7.29
C LEU A 251 -14.20 3.15 -6.88
N VAL A 252 -14.23 2.85 -5.60
CA VAL A 252 -14.94 1.69 -5.05
C VAL A 252 -16.29 2.15 -4.47
N ARG A 253 -17.39 1.56 -4.96
CA ARG A 253 -18.72 1.84 -4.46
C ARG A 253 -18.92 1.24 -3.07
N ARG A 254 -19.39 2.04 -2.11
CA ARG A 254 -19.53 1.62 -0.71
C ARG A 254 -20.66 0.62 -0.48
N GLU A 255 -21.67 0.64 -1.34
CA GLU A 255 -22.85 -0.22 -1.22
C GLU A 255 -22.51 -1.71 -1.38
N ASP A 256 -21.63 -2.05 -2.32
CA ASP A 256 -21.34 -3.43 -2.70
C ASP A 256 -19.84 -3.74 -2.87
N GLY A 257 -18.96 -2.77 -2.58
CA GLY A 257 -17.50 -2.96 -2.69
C GLY A 257 -16.97 -3.04 -4.11
N ARG A 258 -17.77 -2.78 -5.15
CA ARG A 258 -17.35 -2.91 -6.54
C ARG A 258 -16.63 -1.66 -7.07
N ALA A 259 -15.58 -1.90 -7.84
CA ALA A 259 -14.84 -0.87 -8.55
C ALA A 259 -15.61 -0.35 -9.76
N LEU A 260 -15.77 0.96 -9.86
CA LEU A 260 -16.56 1.63 -10.91
C LEU A 260 -15.68 2.30 -11.98
N GLY A 261 -14.40 2.45 -11.71
CA GLY A 261 -13.45 3.17 -12.56
C GLY A 261 -12.24 3.60 -11.78
N ALA A 262 -11.43 4.47 -12.37
CA ALA A 262 -10.29 5.07 -11.72
C ALA A 262 -10.21 6.57 -11.97
N MET A 263 -9.54 7.27 -11.09
CA MET A 263 -9.22 8.69 -11.17
C MET A 263 -7.84 8.92 -10.57
N GLY A 264 -7.05 9.83 -11.10
CA GLY A 264 -5.72 10.06 -10.55
C GLY A 264 -5.06 11.29 -11.11
N PHE A 265 -3.86 11.56 -10.61
CA PHE A 265 -3.03 12.65 -11.08
C PHE A 265 -2.02 12.13 -12.11
N HIS A 266 -1.69 12.95 -13.10
CA HIS A 266 -0.70 12.62 -14.12
C HIS A 266 0.76 12.76 -13.60
N GLY A 267 0.94 13.11 -12.35
CA GLY A 267 2.21 13.23 -11.66
C GLY A 267 2.13 14.18 -10.47
N VAL A 268 3.27 14.50 -9.91
CA VAL A 268 3.40 15.47 -8.81
C VAL A 268 3.06 16.90 -9.27
N PRO A 269 2.66 17.81 -8.38
CA PRO A 269 2.48 19.22 -8.71
C PRO A 269 3.76 19.81 -9.34
N ASP A 270 3.59 20.63 -10.36
CA ASP A 270 4.70 21.34 -10.98
C ASP A 270 5.22 22.49 -10.10
N GLY A 271 6.32 23.16 -10.53
CA GLY A 271 6.92 24.28 -9.80
C GLY A 271 6.01 25.50 -9.63
N SER A 272 4.86 25.57 -10.30
CA SER A 272 3.83 26.59 -10.14
C SER A 272 2.66 26.14 -9.25
N GLY A 273 2.70 24.91 -8.76
CA GLY A 273 1.66 24.31 -7.92
C GLY A 273 0.43 23.84 -8.73
N ARG A 274 0.61 23.46 -9.99
CA ARG A 274 -0.44 22.90 -10.85
C ARG A 274 -0.34 21.38 -10.85
N VAL A 275 -1.46 20.69 -10.70
CA VAL A 275 -1.55 19.23 -10.83
C VAL A 275 -2.67 18.84 -11.76
N GLU A 276 -2.40 17.96 -12.71
CA GLU A 276 -3.38 17.51 -13.69
C GLU A 276 -4.09 16.24 -13.22
N VAL A 277 -5.42 16.19 -13.39
CA VAL A 277 -6.29 15.07 -13.05
C VAL A 277 -6.93 14.46 -14.29
N GLY A 278 -6.95 13.11 -14.31
CA GLY A 278 -7.67 12.34 -15.33
C GLY A 278 -8.53 11.24 -14.69
N TYR A 279 -9.53 10.74 -15.43
CA TYR A 279 -10.43 9.70 -14.94
C TYR A 279 -11.07 8.90 -16.08
N ASP A 280 -11.46 7.67 -15.76
CA ASP A 280 -12.27 6.81 -16.60
C ASP A 280 -13.19 5.95 -15.74
N LEU A 281 -14.41 5.68 -16.23
CA LEU A 281 -15.39 4.82 -15.58
C LEU A 281 -15.83 3.71 -16.52
N VAL A 282 -16.09 2.53 -15.95
CA VAL A 282 -16.78 1.45 -16.67
C VAL A 282 -18.13 1.98 -17.19
N GLU A 283 -18.53 1.55 -18.37
CA GLU A 283 -19.72 2.07 -19.06
C GLU A 283 -20.97 1.99 -18.18
N ALA A 284 -21.17 0.87 -17.51
CA ALA A 284 -22.34 0.64 -16.64
C ALA A 284 -22.42 1.58 -15.41
N ALA A 285 -21.31 2.25 -15.04
CA ALA A 285 -21.28 3.21 -13.93
C ALA A 285 -21.46 4.67 -14.36
N ARG A 286 -21.50 4.94 -15.67
CA ARG A 286 -21.63 6.31 -16.21
C ARG A 286 -23.02 6.88 -15.97
N GLY A 287 -23.14 8.20 -16.03
CA GLY A 287 -24.42 8.92 -15.89
C GLY A 287 -25.00 9.00 -14.48
N GLN A 288 -24.38 8.38 -13.47
CA GLN A 288 -24.88 8.28 -12.09
C GLN A 288 -24.24 9.30 -11.13
N GLY A 289 -23.36 10.18 -11.64
CA GLY A 289 -22.73 11.25 -10.86
C GLY A 289 -21.47 10.83 -10.08
N TYR A 290 -21.03 9.58 -10.17
CA TYR A 290 -19.85 9.07 -9.46
C TYR A 290 -18.56 9.81 -9.82
N ALA A 291 -18.33 10.10 -11.11
CA ALA A 291 -17.15 10.87 -11.53
C ALA A 291 -17.12 12.28 -10.90
N THR A 292 -18.26 12.97 -10.84
CA THR A 292 -18.35 14.30 -10.22
C THR A 292 -18.07 14.25 -8.72
N GLU A 293 -18.61 13.25 -8.01
CA GLU A 293 -18.38 13.04 -6.59
C GLU A 293 -16.90 12.77 -6.29
N ALA A 294 -16.30 11.84 -7.04
CA ALA A 294 -14.89 11.49 -6.92
C ALA A 294 -13.97 12.69 -7.23
N LEU A 295 -14.26 13.42 -8.30
CA LEU A 295 -13.46 14.57 -8.72
C LEU A 295 -13.47 15.69 -7.68
N ARG A 296 -14.63 15.96 -7.06
CA ARG A 296 -14.69 16.92 -5.93
C ARG A 296 -13.82 16.48 -4.75
N ALA A 297 -13.90 15.22 -4.37
CA ALA A 297 -13.12 14.70 -3.23
C ALA A 297 -11.62 14.72 -3.53
N LEU A 298 -11.19 14.26 -4.70
CA LEU A 298 -9.79 14.23 -5.07
C LEU A 298 -9.22 15.64 -5.26
N SER A 299 -9.99 16.56 -5.86
CA SER A 299 -9.57 17.96 -6.00
C SER A 299 -9.48 18.68 -4.65
N ALA A 300 -10.43 18.44 -3.74
CA ALA A 300 -10.35 18.98 -2.38
C ALA A 300 -9.12 18.44 -1.63
N TYR A 301 -8.82 17.16 -1.77
CA TYR A 301 -7.60 16.57 -1.24
C TYR A 301 -6.35 17.27 -1.80
N ALA A 302 -6.27 17.45 -3.12
CA ALA A 302 -5.13 18.12 -3.75
C ALA A 302 -4.96 19.55 -3.24
N LEU A 303 -6.02 20.37 -3.29
CA LEU A 303 -6.01 21.76 -2.84
C LEU A 303 -5.72 21.92 -1.34
N SER A 304 -5.92 20.89 -0.52
CA SER A 304 -5.52 20.89 0.91
C SER A 304 -4.01 20.73 1.13
N ARG A 305 -3.21 20.56 0.07
CA ARG A 305 -1.75 20.42 0.13
C ARG A 305 -1.09 21.76 -0.15
N ASP A 306 -0.13 22.17 0.67
CA ASP A 306 0.58 23.45 0.58
C ASP A 306 1.28 23.65 -0.79
N GLU A 307 1.62 22.55 -1.45
CA GLU A 307 2.29 22.50 -2.74
C GLU A 307 1.32 22.67 -3.94
N VAL A 308 -0.01 22.62 -3.73
CA VAL A 308 -1.02 22.73 -4.81
C VAL A 308 -1.77 24.04 -4.72
N ARG A 309 -1.86 24.74 -5.84
CA ARG A 309 -2.64 25.97 -6.03
C ARG A 309 -3.77 25.81 -7.02
N THR A 310 -3.61 24.88 -7.95
CA THR A 310 -4.56 24.72 -9.06
C THR A 310 -4.62 23.24 -9.45
N VAL A 311 -5.82 22.68 -9.51
CA VAL A 311 -6.08 21.40 -10.16
C VAL A 311 -6.51 21.68 -11.59
N VAL A 312 -5.89 21.00 -12.56
CA VAL A 312 -6.18 21.19 -13.99
C VAL A 312 -6.69 19.91 -14.62
N ALA A 313 -7.45 20.02 -15.69
CA ALA A 313 -7.90 18.90 -16.52
C ALA A 313 -7.94 19.34 -17.97
N ASN A 314 -7.47 18.46 -18.87
CA ASN A 314 -7.56 18.65 -20.30
C ASN A 314 -8.55 17.65 -20.89
N VAL A 315 -9.49 18.10 -21.70
CA VAL A 315 -10.59 17.29 -22.22
C VAL A 315 -10.73 17.52 -23.71
N GLU A 316 -10.86 16.45 -24.47
CA GLU A 316 -11.18 16.50 -25.90
C GLU A 316 -12.48 17.27 -26.13
N ARG A 317 -12.55 18.09 -27.17
CA ARG A 317 -13.68 19.03 -27.43
C ARG A 317 -15.02 18.32 -27.59
N ASP A 318 -15.03 17.11 -28.09
CA ASP A 318 -16.25 16.31 -28.33
C ASP A 318 -16.68 15.47 -27.12
N ASN A 319 -15.84 15.40 -26.06
CA ASN A 319 -16.13 14.64 -24.84
C ASN A 319 -17.11 15.40 -23.90
N THR A 320 -18.33 15.61 -24.40
CA THR A 320 -19.41 16.28 -23.65
C THR A 320 -19.64 15.71 -22.25
N PRO A 321 -19.59 14.38 -22.01
CA PRO A 321 -19.72 13.84 -20.65
C PRO A 321 -18.69 14.39 -19.68
N SER A 322 -17.40 14.47 -20.06
CA SER A 322 -16.34 15.00 -19.19
C SER A 322 -16.47 16.51 -18.96
N HIS A 323 -16.86 17.29 -19.97
CA HIS A 323 -17.18 18.72 -19.80
C HIS A 323 -18.26 18.94 -18.73
N ASN A 324 -19.31 18.13 -18.75
CA ASN A 324 -20.38 18.19 -17.74
C ASN A 324 -19.91 17.79 -16.33
N VAL A 325 -19.02 16.81 -16.22
CA VAL A 325 -18.43 16.38 -14.92
C VAL A 325 -17.60 17.51 -14.33
N LEU A 326 -16.70 18.12 -15.12
CA LEU A 326 -15.85 19.23 -14.70
C LEU A 326 -16.66 20.46 -14.27
N ALA A 327 -17.63 20.87 -15.08
CA ALA A 327 -18.51 21.99 -14.75
C ALA A 327 -19.26 21.76 -13.42
N ARG A 328 -19.82 20.57 -13.22
CA ARG A 328 -20.51 20.20 -11.97
C ARG A 328 -19.57 20.10 -10.78
N ALA A 329 -18.29 19.76 -11.00
CA ALA A 329 -17.28 19.74 -9.95
C ALA A 329 -16.73 21.14 -9.62
N GLY A 330 -17.11 22.18 -10.37
CA GLY A 330 -16.72 23.57 -10.11
C GLY A 330 -15.51 24.05 -10.93
N PHE A 331 -15.01 23.25 -11.85
CA PHE A 331 -13.95 23.64 -12.75
C PHE A 331 -14.44 24.70 -13.76
N LYS A 332 -13.54 25.59 -14.15
CA LYS A 332 -13.81 26.64 -15.16
C LYS A 332 -12.93 26.40 -16.39
N ALA A 333 -13.49 26.50 -17.58
CA ALA A 333 -12.73 26.51 -18.82
C ALA A 333 -11.84 27.78 -18.86
N VAL A 334 -10.55 27.62 -19.13
CA VAL A 334 -9.56 28.71 -19.12
C VAL A 334 -8.85 28.91 -20.44
N ALA A 335 -8.76 27.84 -21.26
CA ALA A 335 -8.18 27.88 -22.58
C ALA A 335 -8.80 26.78 -23.46
N GLU A 336 -8.75 26.97 -24.79
CA GLU A 336 -9.10 25.93 -25.75
C GLU A 336 -8.18 26.01 -26.96
N ASP A 337 -7.90 24.85 -27.56
CA ASP A 337 -7.19 24.71 -28.83
C ASP A 337 -8.05 23.91 -29.85
N ALA A 338 -7.42 23.39 -30.89
CA ALA A 338 -8.15 22.66 -31.95
C ALA A 338 -8.71 21.30 -31.43
N GLU A 339 -8.09 20.69 -30.44
CA GLU A 339 -8.38 19.33 -29.99
C GLU A 339 -8.93 19.29 -28.56
N HIS A 340 -8.51 20.19 -27.67
CA HIS A 340 -8.80 20.14 -26.25
C HIS A 340 -9.33 21.44 -25.67
N VAL A 341 -10.02 21.32 -24.53
CA VAL A 341 -10.41 22.41 -23.64
C VAL A 341 -9.72 22.19 -22.29
N ALA A 342 -8.98 23.20 -21.84
CA ALA A 342 -8.32 23.19 -20.54
C ALA A 342 -9.22 23.77 -19.45
N TYR A 343 -9.30 23.10 -18.32
CA TYR A 343 -10.10 23.45 -17.16
C TYR A 343 -9.20 23.65 -15.92
N GLU A 344 -9.61 24.56 -15.06
CA GLU A 344 -8.95 24.82 -13.78
C GLU A 344 -9.95 24.86 -12.61
N LEU A 345 -9.51 24.36 -11.47
CA LEU A 345 -10.12 24.55 -10.17
C LEU A 345 -9.08 25.11 -9.21
N ARG A 346 -9.41 26.20 -8.50
CA ARG A 346 -8.59 26.85 -7.48
C ARG A 346 -9.36 26.94 -6.17
N GLU A 347 -8.66 27.12 -5.06
CA GLU A 347 -9.34 27.46 -3.82
C GLU A 347 -10.16 28.75 -3.94
N PRO A 348 -11.35 28.80 -3.32
CA PRO A 348 -12.12 30.04 -3.25
C PRO A 348 -11.32 31.11 -2.45
N GLY A 349 -10.79 32.12 -3.14
CA GLY A 349 -10.10 33.25 -2.50
C GLY A 349 -8.58 33.25 -2.61
N ALA A 350 -7.97 32.36 -3.41
CA ALA A 350 -6.57 32.43 -3.78
C ALA A 350 -6.33 33.30 -5.02
#